data_7f790d02acfe0a9e94d08839353a16ac
#
_entry.id   7f790d02acfe0a9e94d08839353a16ac
#
_cell.length_a   1.000
_cell.length_b   1.000
_cell.length_c   1.000
_cell.angle_alpha   90.00
_cell.angle_beta   90.00
_cell.angle_gamma   90.00
#
_symmetry.space_group_name_H-M   'P 1'
#
loop_
_entity.id
_entity.type
_entity.pdbx_description
1 polymer ?
#
loop_
_entity_poly.entity_id
_entity_poly.type
_entity_poly.pdbx_seq_one_letter_code
_entity_poly.pdbx_strand_id
1 'polypeptide(L)'
;MSTYSDYKAANHYTTYMVKEPTELMQFLMTTISGISRTKAKEYLSQRMVYVDKEITTQYNHPLKPGQLVQVAKNRHKHAFANKWVRIVYEDAFLLVVEKKEGILTNAIAGDRHENVKAILDDYVKRQNKTFSVHTIHRLDRGTSGLLLFAKRRDIQRIFTDNWQDFVTDRRYVAVVQGEMERDKGTVTSWLSENRLFVSYSSPYDNGGKHAVTHFQTLQRRNGFSLVEFKLETGRKNQIRVHM
;
A
#
# COMPACT_ATOMS: atom_id res chain seq x y z
N MET A 1 -23.22 15.19 -15.25
CA MET A 1 -22.63 13.84 -15.41
C MET A 1 -22.06 13.44 -14.06
N SER A 2 -22.70 12.51 -13.35
CA SER A 2 -22.20 11.97 -12.07
C SER A 2 -20.97 11.13 -12.36
N THR A 3 -19.85 11.41 -11.69
CA THR A 3 -18.60 10.69 -11.90
C THR A 3 -18.65 9.30 -11.24
N TYR A 4 -17.91 8.34 -11.75
CA TYR A 4 -17.80 6.97 -11.19
C TYR A 4 -17.44 6.96 -9.69
N SER A 5 -16.84 8.04 -9.19
CA SER A 5 -16.57 8.30 -7.76
C SER A 5 -17.86 8.48 -6.96
N ASP A 6 -18.88 9.17 -7.50
CA ASP A 6 -20.14 9.46 -6.79
C ASP A 6 -21.01 8.21 -6.66
N TYR A 7 -20.91 7.28 -7.63
CA TYR A 7 -21.68 6.02 -7.60
C TYR A 7 -21.15 5.04 -6.54
N LYS A 8 -19.83 5.04 -6.27
CA LYS A 8 -19.24 4.25 -5.17
C LYS A 8 -19.56 4.81 -3.79
N ALA A 9 -19.68 6.12 -3.65
CA ALA A 9 -19.98 6.76 -2.38
C ALA A 9 -21.41 6.44 -1.88
N ALA A 10 -22.40 6.43 -2.76
CA ALA A 10 -23.79 6.19 -2.42
C ALA A 10 -24.09 4.78 -1.83
N ASN A 11 -23.29 3.78 -2.17
CA ASN A 11 -23.47 2.39 -1.70
C ASN A 11 -22.79 2.05 -0.37
N HIS A 12 -22.00 2.96 0.19
CA HIS A 12 -21.18 2.68 1.39
C HIS A 12 -21.79 3.21 2.69
N TYR A 13 -22.80 4.08 2.61
CA TYR A 13 -23.42 4.72 3.76
C TYR A 13 -24.93 4.52 3.75
N THR A 14 -25.53 4.44 4.93
CA THR A 14 -26.95 4.73 5.11
C THR A 14 -27.06 6.15 5.63
N THR A 15 -27.83 6.98 4.95
CA THR A 15 -27.97 8.42 5.28
C THR A 15 -29.32 8.68 5.91
N TYR A 16 -29.35 9.42 6.99
CA TYR A 16 -30.52 9.83 7.74
C TYR A 16 -30.53 11.34 7.89
N MET A 17 -31.69 11.96 7.72
CA MET A 17 -31.87 13.40 7.94
C MET A 17 -32.38 13.65 9.36
N VAL A 18 -31.76 14.58 10.06
CA VAL A 18 -32.19 15.03 11.39
C VAL A 18 -33.42 15.91 11.22
N LYS A 19 -34.53 15.55 11.87
CA LYS A 19 -35.84 16.29 11.79
C LYS A 19 -36.02 17.25 12.96
N GLU A 20 -35.51 16.86 14.15
CA GLU A 20 -35.65 17.64 15.38
C GLU A 20 -34.29 17.72 16.13
N PRO A 21 -34.08 18.77 16.95
CA PRO A 21 -32.86 18.86 17.74
C PRO A 21 -32.72 17.67 18.69
N THR A 22 -31.59 17.00 18.70
CA THR A 22 -31.32 15.83 19.55
C THR A 22 -29.82 15.60 19.73
N GLU A 23 -29.44 14.69 20.63
CA GLU A 23 -28.06 14.21 20.72
C GLU A 23 -27.81 13.02 19.78
N LEU A 24 -26.57 12.90 19.26
CA LEU A 24 -26.20 11.89 18.28
C LEU A 24 -26.50 10.45 18.76
N MET A 25 -26.23 10.12 20.03
CA MET A 25 -26.54 8.79 20.57
C MET A 25 -28.04 8.51 20.53
N GLN A 26 -28.84 9.46 20.98
CA GLN A 26 -30.30 9.34 21.01
C GLN A 26 -30.83 9.17 19.57
N PHE A 27 -30.33 9.99 18.64
CA PHE A 27 -30.67 9.91 17.23
C PHE A 27 -30.38 8.53 16.63
N LEU A 28 -29.18 7.98 16.86
CA LEU A 28 -28.81 6.66 16.35
C LEU A 28 -29.76 5.57 16.89
N MET A 29 -30.09 5.62 18.18
CA MET A 29 -30.94 4.64 18.82
C MET A 29 -32.40 4.70 18.37
N THR A 30 -32.91 5.89 18.04
CA THR A 30 -34.32 6.07 17.61
C THR A 30 -34.49 5.87 16.12
N THR A 31 -33.47 6.17 15.31
CA THR A 31 -33.56 6.19 13.84
C THR A 31 -33.14 4.86 13.22
N ILE A 32 -32.17 4.15 13.80
CA ILE A 32 -31.69 2.86 13.28
C ILE A 32 -32.45 1.73 13.96
N SER A 33 -33.35 1.10 13.22
CA SER A 33 -34.17 -0.01 13.74
C SER A 33 -33.29 -1.13 14.32
N GLY A 34 -33.56 -1.54 15.57
CA GLY A 34 -32.90 -2.67 16.23
C GLY A 34 -31.47 -2.41 16.69
N ILE A 35 -30.94 -1.19 16.62
CA ILE A 35 -29.60 -0.91 17.13
C ILE A 35 -29.59 -0.88 18.66
N SER A 36 -28.67 -1.64 19.29
CA SER A 36 -28.44 -1.53 20.72
C SER A 36 -27.51 -0.35 21.06
N ARG A 37 -27.60 0.15 22.30
CA ARG A 37 -26.69 1.20 22.79
C ARG A 37 -25.21 0.79 22.69
N THR A 38 -24.91 -0.48 22.93
CA THR A 38 -23.57 -1.04 22.77
C THR A 38 -23.11 -0.96 21.31
N LYS A 39 -23.98 -1.31 20.36
CA LYS A 39 -23.65 -1.25 18.93
C LYS A 39 -23.51 0.18 18.44
N ALA A 40 -24.32 1.11 18.92
CA ALA A 40 -24.17 2.53 18.61
C ALA A 40 -22.83 3.10 19.15
N LYS A 41 -22.42 2.73 20.37
CA LYS A 41 -21.08 3.06 20.90
C LYS A 41 -19.95 2.47 20.05
N GLU A 42 -20.13 1.23 19.58
CA GLU A 42 -19.17 0.59 18.68
C GLU A 42 -19.03 1.38 17.37
N TYR A 43 -20.13 1.80 16.74
CA TYR A 43 -20.10 2.61 15.52
C TYR A 43 -19.36 3.95 15.73
N LEU A 44 -19.59 4.63 16.83
CA LEU A 44 -18.90 5.87 17.18
C LEU A 44 -17.40 5.65 17.42
N SER A 45 -17.04 4.63 18.23
CA SER A 45 -15.65 4.30 18.54
C SER A 45 -14.86 3.86 17.30
N GLN A 46 -15.54 3.20 16.35
CA GLN A 46 -14.98 2.75 15.08
C GLN A 46 -15.01 3.84 13.99
N ARG A 47 -15.39 5.08 14.33
CA ARG A 47 -15.44 6.23 13.40
C ARG A 47 -16.32 5.97 12.18
N MET A 48 -17.42 5.23 12.36
CA MET A 48 -18.36 4.87 11.30
C MET A 48 -19.49 5.87 11.14
N VAL A 49 -19.59 6.89 12.01
CA VAL A 49 -20.65 7.89 12.01
C VAL A 49 -20.12 9.24 11.53
N TYR A 50 -20.83 9.85 10.61
CA TYR A 50 -20.53 11.16 10.03
C TYR A 50 -21.71 12.08 10.24
N VAL A 51 -21.45 13.32 10.59
CA VAL A 51 -22.42 14.43 10.62
C VAL A 51 -21.96 15.43 9.58
N ASP A 52 -22.79 15.71 8.57
CA ASP A 52 -22.46 16.60 7.44
C ASP A 52 -21.09 16.29 6.80
N LYS A 53 -20.81 14.99 6.59
CA LYS A 53 -19.57 14.42 6.03
C LYS A 53 -18.35 14.45 6.96
N GLU A 54 -18.46 14.98 8.19
CA GLU A 54 -17.38 14.97 9.19
C GLU A 54 -17.54 13.79 10.16
N ILE A 55 -16.42 13.09 10.43
CA ILE A 55 -16.42 11.98 11.38
C ILE A 55 -16.71 12.49 12.77
N THR A 56 -17.75 11.96 13.40
CA THR A 56 -18.16 12.33 14.76
C THR A 56 -18.10 11.09 15.65
N THR A 57 -17.31 11.14 16.71
CA THR A 57 -17.17 10.06 17.70
C THR A 57 -17.81 10.38 19.04
N GLN A 58 -18.17 11.63 19.25
CA GLN A 58 -18.74 12.15 20.49
C GLN A 58 -20.22 11.76 20.58
N TYR A 59 -20.59 10.93 21.55
CA TYR A 59 -21.93 10.38 21.71
C TYR A 59 -23.02 11.45 22.00
N ASN A 60 -22.66 12.52 22.69
CA ASN A 60 -23.53 13.65 23.04
C ASN A 60 -23.38 14.84 22.07
N HIS A 61 -22.87 14.60 20.85
CA HIS A 61 -22.77 15.65 19.83
C HIS A 61 -24.20 16.19 19.51
N PRO A 62 -24.42 17.51 19.65
CA PRO A 62 -25.73 18.09 19.38
C PRO A 62 -26.01 18.11 17.88
N LEU A 63 -27.18 17.61 17.50
CA LEU A 63 -27.67 17.60 16.13
C LEU A 63 -28.77 18.67 15.96
N LYS A 64 -28.75 19.31 14.79
CA LYS A 64 -29.75 20.31 14.39
C LYS A 64 -30.60 19.79 13.22
N PRO A 65 -31.88 20.22 13.11
CA PRO A 65 -32.71 19.89 11.96
C PRO A 65 -32.01 20.24 10.64
N GLY A 66 -32.16 19.37 9.64
CA GLY A 66 -31.56 19.52 8.32
C GLY A 66 -30.16 18.90 8.17
N GLN A 67 -29.45 18.60 9.27
CA GLN A 67 -28.16 17.91 9.19
C GLN A 67 -28.33 16.47 8.69
N LEU A 68 -27.29 15.97 7.99
CA LEU A 68 -27.22 14.61 7.49
C LEU A 68 -26.32 13.75 8.38
N VAL A 69 -26.90 12.73 9.00
CA VAL A 69 -26.16 11.70 9.71
C VAL A 69 -25.97 10.51 8.78
N GLN A 70 -24.74 10.17 8.49
CA GLN A 70 -24.36 9.03 7.64
C GLN A 70 -23.70 7.96 8.50
N VAL A 71 -24.18 6.72 8.34
CA VAL A 71 -23.58 5.56 9.03
C VAL A 71 -23.00 4.64 7.97
N ALA A 72 -21.71 4.35 8.07
CA ALA A 72 -21.03 3.46 7.15
C ALA A 72 -21.57 2.03 7.31
N LYS A 73 -21.96 1.39 6.21
CA LYS A 73 -22.44 -0.01 6.17
C LYS A 73 -21.34 -1.00 6.55
N ASN A 74 -20.11 -0.65 6.20
CA ASN A 74 -18.94 -1.42 6.55
C ASN A 74 -18.03 -0.57 7.44
N ARG A 75 -17.31 -1.21 8.36
CA ARG A 75 -16.27 -0.56 9.14
C ARG A 75 -15.34 0.17 8.18
N HIS A 76 -15.35 1.51 8.20
CA HIS A 76 -14.28 2.23 7.53
C HIS A 76 -12.99 1.79 8.20
N LYS A 77 -12.20 1.02 7.49
CA LYS A 77 -10.81 0.81 7.85
C LYS A 77 -10.29 2.21 8.11
N HIS A 78 -9.80 2.48 9.32
CA HIS A 78 -9.27 3.79 9.71
C HIS A 78 -8.55 4.36 8.51
N ALA A 79 -8.96 5.56 8.04
CA ALA A 79 -8.36 6.12 6.86
C ALA A 79 -6.85 6.10 7.07
N PHE A 80 -6.18 5.17 6.39
CA PHE A 80 -4.76 5.00 6.51
C PHE A 80 -4.11 6.22 5.85
N ALA A 81 -3.62 7.13 6.67
CA ALA A 81 -2.90 8.29 6.22
C ALA A 81 -1.44 8.16 6.66
N ASN A 82 -0.56 8.00 5.71
CA ASN A 82 0.88 7.98 5.93
C ASN A 82 1.58 8.67 4.76
N LYS A 83 2.63 9.46 5.06
CA LYS A 83 3.34 10.22 4.02
C LYS A 83 4.14 9.35 3.06
N TRP A 84 4.52 8.12 3.48
CA TRP A 84 5.39 7.21 2.73
C TRP A 84 4.65 6.10 2.01
N VAL A 85 3.43 5.77 2.47
CA VAL A 85 2.72 4.56 2.06
C VAL A 85 1.26 4.89 1.79
N ARG A 86 0.74 4.44 0.66
CA ARG A 86 -0.68 4.49 0.29
C ARG A 86 -1.20 3.08 0.09
N ILE A 87 -2.27 2.70 0.78
CA ILE A 87 -2.95 1.42 0.55
C ILE A 87 -3.69 1.48 -0.78
N VAL A 88 -3.40 0.55 -1.68
CA VAL A 88 -4.01 0.43 -3.02
C VAL A 88 -5.11 -0.63 -3.01
N TYR A 89 -4.85 -1.76 -2.35
CA TYR A 89 -5.79 -2.86 -2.23
C TYR A 89 -5.62 -3.55 -0.88
N GLU A 90 -6.73 -4.04 -0.32
CA GLU A 90 -6.72 -4.80 0.92
C GLU A 90 -7.92 -5.74 0.97
N ASP A 91 -7.67 -7.02 1.26
CA ASP A 91 -8.68 -8.03 1.57
C ASP A 91 -8.37 -8.78 2.88
N ALA A 92 -8.95 -9.97 3.06
CA ALA A 92 -8.71 -10.78 4.26
C ALA A 92 -7.30 -11.37 4.33
N PHE A 93 -6.60 -11.49 3.19
CA PHE A 93 -5.34 -12.21 3.04
C PHE A 93 -4.16 -11.32 2.67
N LEU A 94 -4.41 -10.30 1.86
CA LEU A 94 -3.40 -9.48 1.20
C LEU A 94 -3.58 -7.99 1.50
N LEU A 95 -2.46 -7.28 1.43
CA LEU A 95 -2.37 -5.84 1.51
C LEU A 95 -1.40 -5.36 0.42
N VAL A 96 -1.91 -4.63 -0.58
CA VAL A 96 -1.10 -4.01 -1.62
C VAL A 96 -0.95 -2.54 -1.31
N VAL A 97 0.27 -2.06 -1.31
CA VAL A 97 0.57 -0.66 -1.02
C VAL A 97 1.46 -0.06 -2.10
N GLU A 98 1.31 1.22 -2.32
CA GLU A 98 2.27 2.03 -3.04
C GLU A 98 3.25 2.65 -2.03
N LYS A 99 4.52 2.32 -2.18
CA LYS A 99 5.63 2.86 -1.40
C LYS A 99 6.20 4.08 -2.12
N LYS A 100 6.43 5.17 -1.42
CA LYS A 100 7.26 6.27 -1.93
C LYS A 100 8.74 5.95 -1.77
N GLU A 101 9.58 6.67 -2.49
CA GLU A 101 11.03 6.67 -2.32
C GLU A 101 11.44 7.20 -0.92
N GLY A 102 12.64 6.90 -0.48
CA GLY A 102 13.18 7.41 0.78
C GLY A 102 12.97 6.54 2.01
N ILE A 103 12.05 5.56 1.97
CA ILE A 103 11.77 4.64 3.08
C ILE A 103 12.14 3.19 2.73
N LEU A 104 12.63 2.45 3.73
CA LEU A 104 12.92 1.02 3.61
C LEU A 104 11.63 0.18 3.62
N THR A 105 11.64 -0.95 2.91
CA THR A 105 10.55 -1.93 2.99
C THR A 105 10.51 -2.61 4.37
N ASN A 106 11.67 -3.07 4.86
CA ASN A 106 11.83 -3.75 6.15
C ASN A 106 12.92 -3.06 6.97
N ALA A 107 12.91 -3.26 8.29
CA ALA A 107 13.99 -2.86 9.14
C ALA A 107 15.32 -3.55 8.74
N ILE A 108 16.41 -2.84 8.94
CA ILE A 108 17.78 -3.37 8.88
C ILE A 108 18.30 -3.42 10.32
N ALA A 109 19.10 -4.41 10.65
CA ALA A 109 19.71 -4.51 11.98
C ALA A 109 20.46 -3.22 12.35
N GLY A 110 20.16 -2.66 13.51
CA GLY A 110 20.73 -1.39 13.98
C GLY A 110 20.06 -0.11 13.44
N ASP A 111 19.18 -0.20 12.44
CA ASP A 111 18.43 0.95 11.92
C ASP A 111 17.10 1.08 12.65
N ARG A 112 16.93 2.18 13.40
CA ARG A 112 15.70 2.51 14.14
C ARG A 112 14.69 3.34 13.33
N HIS A 113 15.01 3.64 12.07
CA HIS A 113 14.13 4.45 11.23
C HIS A 113 12.85 3.68 10.89
N GLU A 114 11.80 4.45 10.70
CA GLU A 114 10.51 3.96 10.24
C GLU A 114 10.67 3.19 8.91
N ASN A 115 9.95 2.09 8.77
CA ASN A 115 9.93 1.28 7.56
C ASN A 115 8.50 0.86 7.21
N VAL A 116 8.26 0.48 5.96
CA VAL A 116 6.91 0.17 5.46
C VAL A 116 6.26 -0.93 6.29
N LYS A 117 7.00 -2.00 6.61
CA LYS A 117 6.44 -3.12 7.39
C LYS A 117 5.98 -2.66 8.78
N ALA A 118 6.76 -1.84 9.49
CA ALA A 118 6.39 -1.33 10.80
C ALA A 118 5.13 -0.45 10.74
N ILE A 119 5.03 0.44 9.73
CA ILE A 119 3.84 1.26 9.49
C ILE A 119 2.60 0.39 9.27
N LEU A 120 2.72 -0.66 8.47
CA LEU A 120 1.60 -1.56 8.18
C LEU A 120 1.27 -2.50 9.34
N ASP A 121 2.26 -2.93 10.14
CA ASP A 121 2.03 -3.68 11.38
C ASP A 121 1.19 -2.85 12.36
N ASP A 122 1.53 -1.57 12.56
CA ASP A 122 0.74 -0.66 13.39
C ASP A 122 -0.68 -0.46 12.85
N TYR A 123 -0.82 -0.35 11.54
CA TYR A 123 -2.13 -0.24 10.91
C TYR A 123 -3.02 -1.46 11.16
N VAL A 124 -2.50 -2.69 10.94
CA VAL A 124 -3.31 -3.91 11.15
C VAL A 124 -3.53 -4.22 12.62
N LYS A 125 -2.59 -3.89 13.52
CA LYS A 125 -2.74 -4.01 14.97
C LYS A 125 -3.84 -3.12 15.56
N ARG A 126 -4.11 -1.97 14.97
CA ARG A 126 -5.27 -1.14 15.34
C ARG A 126 -6.60 -1.82 15.02
N GLN A 127 -6.64 -2.73 14.07
CA GLN A 127 -7.82 -3.54 13.75
C GLN A 127 -7.93 -4.74 14.68
N ASN A 128 -6.81 -5.41 14.96
CA ASN A 128 -6.70 -6.49 15.94
C ASN A 128 -5.24 -6.58 16.42
N LYS A 129 -5.02 -6.57 17.74
CA LYS A 129 -3.68 -6.58 18.37
C LYS A 129 -2.82 -7.78 17.99
N THR A 130 -3.43 -8.89 17.57
CA THR A 130 -2.73 -10.11 17.15
C THR A 130 -2.30 -10.11 15.70
N PHE A 131 -2.75 -9.13 14.90
CA PHE A 131 -2.45 -9.06 13.48
C PHE A 131 -1.04 -8.52 13.24
N SER A 132 -0.41 -9.06 12.21
CA SER A 132 0.85 -8.55 11.67
C SER A 132 0.89 -8.75 10.15
N VAL A 133 1.73 -7.99 9.47
CA VAL A 133 1.97 -8.17 8.04
C VAL A 133 3.28 -8.90 7.79
N HIS A 134 3.31 -9.69 6.74
CA HIS A 134 4.44 -10.49 6.29
C HIS A 134 4.86 -10.03 4.90
N THR A 135 6.11 -9.61 4.76
CA THR A 135 6.66 -9.12 3.49
C THR A 135 6.78 -10.24 2.49
N ILE A 136 6.17 -10.10 1.32
CA ILE A 136 6.27 -11.07 0.22
C ILE A 136 7.50 -10.73 -0.64
N HIS A 137 7.66 -9.46 -1.01
CA HIS A 137 8.82 -8.99 -1.77
C HIS A 137 9.22 -7.58 -1.28
N ARG A 138 10.32 -7.07 -1.79
CA ARG A 138 10.87 -5.78 -1.37
C ARG A 138 11.18 -4.85 -2.53
N LEU A 139 11.16 -3.55 -2.24
CA LEU A 139 11.75 -2.49 -3.04
C LEU A 139 12.88 -1.83 -2.24
N ASP A 140 13.87 -1.32 -2.94
CA ASP A 140 14.98 -0.58 -2.33
C ASP A 140 14.50 0.78 -1.77
N ARG A 141 15.30 1.42 -0.90
CA ARG A 141 14.95 2.70 -0.27
C ARG A 141 14.59 3.77 -1.31
N GLY A 142 15.40 3.93 -2.36
CA GLY A 142 15.19 4.92 -3.41
C GLY A 142 14.27 4.47 -4.55
N THR A 143 13.53 3.36 -4.39
CA THR A 143 12.58 2.86 -5.38
C THR A 143 11.16 3.07 -4.87
N SER A 144 10.33 3.77 -5.63
CA SER A 144 8.88 3.86 -5.41
C SER A 144 8.15 2.75 -6.17
N GLY A 145 6.88 2.49 -5.80
CA GLY A 145 6.03 1.55 -6.50
C GLY A 145 5.29 0.58 -5.60
N LEU A 146 4.71 -0.46 -6.20
CA LEU A 146 3.83 -1.40 -5.54
C LEU A 146 4.59 -2.43 -4.72
N LEU A 147 4.09 -2.68 -3.51
CA LEU A 147 4.54 -3.71 -2.59
C LEU A 147 3.36 -4.56 -2.16
N LEU A 148 3.60 -5.87 -2.09
CA LEU A 148 2.64 -6.86 -1.65
C LEU A 148 3.04 -7.43 -0.29
N PHE A 149 2.09 -7.42 0.65
CA PHE A 149 2.21 -8.02 1.97
C PHE A 149 1.10 -9.02 2.19
N ALA A 150 1.41 -10.11 2.87
CA ALA A 150 0.41 -11.04 3.36
C ALA A 150 0.01 -10.68 4.79
N LYS A 151 -1.25 -10.91 5.17
CA LYS A 151 -1.75 -10.75 6.54
C LYS A 151 -1.56 -12.00 7.40
N ARG A 152 -1.10 -13.10 6.78
CA ARG A 152 -0.85 -14.39 7.42
C ARG A 152 0.43 -15.01 6.85
N ARG A 153 1.15 -15.75 7.69
CA ARG A 153 2.42 -16.37 7.29
C ARG A 153 2.27 -17.49 6.28
N ASP A 154 1.19 -18.26 6.33
CA ASP A 154 0.89 -19.29 5.33
C ASP A 154 0.66 -18.69 3.93
N ILE A 155 -0.08 -17.59 3.86
CA ILE A 155 -0.28 -16.84 2.60
C ILE A 155 1.05 -16.27 2.09
N GLN A 156 1.89 -15.73 2.97
CA GLN A 156 3.24 -15.29 2.57
C GLN A 156 4.01 -16.41 1.89
N ARG A 157 4.04 -17.61 2.50
CA ARG A 157 4.77 -18.76 1.97
C ARG A 157 4.27 -19.16 0.59
N ILE A 158 2.95 -19.23 0.38
CA ILE A 158 2.37 -19.53 -0.92
C ILE A 158 2.94 -18.61 -2.00
N PHE A 159 2.99 -17.29 -1.73
CA PHE A 159 3.52 -16.34 -2.69
C PHE A 159 5.04 -16.36 -2.83
N THR A 160 5.79 -16.58 -1.75
CA THR A 160 7.27 -16.61 -1.82
C THR A 160 7.77 -17.88 -2.50
N ASP A 161 7.13 -19.01 -2.26
CA ASP A 161 7.54 -20.30 -2.81
C ASP A 161 7.15 -20.45 -4.29
N ASN A 162 6.09 -19.76 -4.72
CA ASN A 162 5.56 -19.80 -6.09
C ASN A 162 5.57 -18.41 -6.76
N TRP A 163 6.56 -17.58 -6.46
CA TRP A 163 6.62 -16.19 -6.92
C TRP A 163 6.45 -16.03 -8.44
N GLN A 164 7.11 -16.88 -9.22
CA GLN A 164 7.08 -16.84 -10.68
C GLN A 164 5.69 -17.16 -11.26
N ASP A 165 4.90 -18.00 -10.58
CA ASP A 165 3.57 -18.39 -11.03
C ASP A 165 2.54 -17.28 -10.80
N PHE A 166 2.72 -16.51 -9.72
CA PHE A 166 1.79 -15.43 -9.34
C PHE A 166 2.13 -14.08 -9.96
N VAL A 167 3.41 -13.82 -10.24
CA VAL A 167 3.88 -12.52 -10.74
C VAL A 167 4.41 -12.67 -12.17
N THR A 168 3.50 -12.69 -13.10
CA THR A 168 3.77 -12.88 -14.54
C THR A 168 4.36 -11.64 -15.21
N ASP A 169 4.10 -10.45 -14.66
CA ASP A 169 4.60 -9.18 -15.21
C ASP A 169 5.07 -8.25 -14.09
N ARG A 170 6.37 -7.96 -14.08
CA ARG A 170 7.02 -7.09 -13.10
C ARG A 170 7.86 -6.04 -13.81
N ARG A 171 7.30 -4.82 -13.93
CA ARG A 171 7.92 -3.73 -14.66
C ARG A 171 8.38 -2.60 -13.75
N TYR A 172 9.45 -1.98 -14.18
CA TYR A 172 10.01 -0.78 -13.58
C TYR A 172 10.27 0.25 -14.66
N VAL A 173 10.23 1.52 -14.30
CA VAL A 173 10.61 2.61 -15.18
C VAL A 173 11.64 3.45 -14.44
N ALA A 174 12.70 3.81 -15.12
CA ALA A 174 13.72 4.71 -14.58
C ALA A 174 14.27 5.65 -15.65
N VAL A 175 14.78 6.78 -15.19
CA VAL A 175 15.63 7.67 -16.00
C VAL A 175 17.06 7.27 -15.73
N VAL A 176 17.81 6.96 -16.79
CA VAL A 176 19.23 6.68 -16.75
C VAL A 176 20.01 7.83 -17.40
N GLN A 177 21.20 8.12 -16.88
CA GLN A 177 22.12 9.08 -17.45
C GLN A 177 22.75 8.47 -18.73
N GLY A 178 22.88 9.27 -19.77
CA GLY A 178 23.33 8.83 -21.09
C GLY A 178 22.17 8.44 -22.02
N GLU A 179 22.45 8.40 -23.28
CA GLU A 179 21.52 7.94 -24.31
C GLU A 179 21.78 6.47 -24.61
N MET A 180 20.80 5.63 -24.32
CA MET A 180 20.89 4.19 -24.59
C MET A 180 21.12 3.94 -26.07
N GLU A 181 22.15 3.18 -26.42
CA GLU A 181 22.48 2.85 -27.82
C GLU A 181 21.40 1.99 -28.48
N ARG A 182 20.79 1.09 -27.70
CA ARG A 182 19.81 0.13 -28.18
C ARG A 182 18.39 0.48 -27.71
N ASP A 183 17.41 0.21 -28.55
CA ASP A 183 15.99 0.39 -28.18
C ASP A 183 15.52 -0.68 -27.21
N LYS A 184 16.04 -1.89 -27.31
CA LYS A 184 15.70 -3.01 -26.43
C LYS A 184 16.87 -3.96 -26.30
N GLY A 185 16.89 -4.70 -25.21
CA GLY A 185 17.91 -5.71 -24.98
C GLY A 185 17.72 -6.46 -23.68
N THR A 186 18.66 -7.36 -23.41
CA THR A 186 18.73 -8.13 -22.19
C THR A 186 20.14 -8.02 -21.61
N VAL A 187 20.23 -7.72 -20.31
CA VAL A 187 21.48 -7.77 -19.56
C VAL A 187 21.43 -8.97 -18.64
N THR A 188 22.43 -9.82 -18.76
CA THR A 188 22.61 -11.01 -17.93
C THR A 188 23.97 -10.95 -17.28
N SER A 189 24.03 -11.13 -15.95
CA SER A 189 25.28 -11.08 -15.20
C SER A 189 25.14 -11.77 -13.84
N TRP A 190 26.24 -11.88 -13.10
CA TRP A 190 26.29 -12.34 -11.72
C TRP A 190 26.54 -11.15 -10.79
N LEU A 191 25.59 -10.91 -9.88
CA LEU A 191 25.67 -9.78 -8.94
C LEU A 191 26.25 -10.23 -7.61
N SER A 192 27.25 -9.52 -7.16
CA SER A 192 27.92 -9.68 -5.86
C SER A 192 27.91 -8.39 -5.09
N GLU A 193 28.20 -8.45 -3.79
CA GLU A 193 28.34 -7.31 -2.90
C GLU A 193 29.68 -7.40 -2.18
N ASN A 194 30.46 -6.32 -2.18
CA ASN A 194 31.71 -6.28 -1.47
C ASN A 194 31.51 -6.01 0.04
N ARG A 195 32.60 -6.02 0.82
CA ARG A 195 32.60 -5.76 2.27
C ARG A 195 32.09 -4.36 2.65
N LEU A 196 32.06 -3.42 1.71
CA LEU A 196 31.54 -2.06 1.87
C LEU A 196 30.07 -1.95 1.43
N PHE A 197 29.39 -3.09 1.19
CA PHE A 197 28.01 -3.16 0.72
C PHE A 197 27.75 -2.52 -0.66
N VAL A 198 28.79 -2.38 -1.47
CA VAL A 198 28.68 -1.93 -2.86
C VAL A 198 28.37 -3.15 -3.74
N SER A 199 27.23 -3.07 -4.45
CA SER A 199 26.84 -4.10 -5.42
C SER A 199 27.58 -3.88 -6.74
N TYR A 200 28.08 -4.95 -7.34
CA TYR A 200 28.74 -4.95 -8.64
C TYR A 200 28.33 -6.16 -9.47
N SER A 201 28.54 -6.10 -10.77
CA SER A 201 28.22 -7.18 -11.70
C SER A 201 29.47 -7.76 -12.35
N SER A 202 29.39 -9.06 -12.67
CA SER A 202 30.38 -9.78 -13.45
C SER A 202 29.72 -10.46 -14.64
N PRO A 203 30.30 -10.41 -15.85
CA PRO A 203 29.76 -11.15 -16.98
C PRO A 203 29.96 -12.67 -16.84
N TYR A 204 30.83 -13.10 -15.91
CA TYR A 204 31.15 -14.51 -15.63
C TYR A 204 30.66 -14.89 -14.24
N ASP A 205 30.40 -16.18 -14.01
CA ASP A 205 30.10 -16.70 -12.69
C ASP A 205 31.27 -16.48 -11.74
N ASN A 206 31.06 -15.60 -10.78
CA ASN A 206 32.04 -15.24 -9.75
C ASN A 206 31.58 -15.68 -8.35
N GLY A 207 30.62 -16.64 -8.26
CA GLY A 207 29.92 -17.01 -7.04
C GLY A 207 28.82 -16.02 -6.64
N GLY A 208 28.54 -15.01 -7.46
CA GLY A 208 27.45 -14.07 -7.30
C GLY A 208 26.08 -14.67 -7.62
N LYS A 209 25.05 -13.84 -7.49
CA LYS A 209 23.68 -14.24 -7.80
C LYS A 209 23.35 -13.91 -9.25
N HIS A 210 23.00 -14.92 -10.05
CA HIS A 210 22.54 -14.71 -11.42
C HIS A 210 21.39 -13.73 -11.50
N ALA A 211 21.46 -12.78 -12.44
CA ALA A 211 20.50 -11.69 -12.63
C ALA A 211 20.21 -11.47 -14.12
N VAL A 212 18.94 -11.36 -14.47
CA VAL A 212 18.47 -11.11 -15.83
C VAL A 212 17.50 -9.93 -15.83
N THR A 213 17.83 -8.92 -16.64
CA THR A 213 17.04 -7.69 -16.83
C THR A 213 16.78 -7.46 -18.31
N HIS A 214 15.53 -7.48 -18.73
CA HIS A 214 15.14 -6.99 -20.04
C HIS A 214 14.87 -5.50 -19.96
N PHE A 215 15.22 -4.76 -21.01
CA PHE A 215 14.94 -3.34 -21.09
C PHE A 215 14.36 -2.94 -22.43
N GLN A 216 13.59 -1.84 -22.40
CA GLN A 216 13.09 -1.13 -23.57
C GLN A 216 13.25 0.37 -23.34
N THR A 217 13.98 1.03 -24.22
CA THR A 217 14.12 2.50 -24.23
C THR A 217 12.83 3.12 -24.73
N LEU A 218 12.19 3.90 -23.87
CA LEU A 218 10.94 4.59 -24.20
C LEU A 218 11.19 5.96 -24.84
N GLN A 219 12.22 6.66 -24.36
CA GLN A 219 12.58 8.00 -24.84
C GLN A 219 14.05 8.30 -24.58
N ARG A 220 14.67 9.08 -25.46
CA ARG A 220 16.00 9.70 -25.29
C ARG A 220 15.84 11.21 -25.39
N ARG A 221 16.45 11.94 -24.44
CA ARG A 221 16.39 13.40 -24.47
C ARG A 221 17.46 14.00 -23.57
N ASN A 222 18.18 14.98 -24.10
CA ASN A 222 19.13 15.81 -23.32
C ASN A 222 20.17 15.01 -22.54
N GLY A 223 20.73 13.95 -23.13
CA GLY A 223 21.74 13.11 -22.48
C GLY A 223 21.17 12.14 -21.43
N PHE A 224 19.87 11.90 -21.44
CA PHE A 224 19.18 10.93 -20.58
C PHE A 224 18.29 10.01 -21.40
N SER A 225 18.01 8.83 -20.87
CA SER A 225 17.04 7.89 -21.42
C SER A 225 15.99 7.50 -20.39
N LEU A 226 14.74 7.52 -20.80
CA LEU A 226 13.64 6.89 -20.05
C LEU A 226 13.56 5.44 -20.50
N VAL A 227 13.69 4.50 -19.55
CA VAL A 227 13.80 3.08 -19.85
C VAL A 227 12.81 2.29 -19.01
N GLU A 228 12.07 1.38 -19.64
CA GLU A 228 11.27 0.35 -18.99
C GLU A 228 12.10 -0.91 -18.82
N PHE A 229 11.96 -1.55 -17.66
CA PHE A 229 12.66 -2.79 -17.30
C PHE A 229 11.66 -3.87 -16.95
N LYS A 230 11.86 -5.08 -17.46
CA LYS A 230 11.16 -6.29 -17.05
C LYS A 230 12.19 -7.24 -16.40
N LEU A 231 11.94 -7.62 -15.15
CA LEU A 231 12.87 -8.42 -14.37
C LEU A 231 12.45 -9.88 -14.30
N GLU A 232 13.32 -10.80 -14.74
CA GLU A 232 13.17 -12.23 -14.46
C GLU A 232 13.62 -12.56 -13.02
N THR A 233 14.66 -11.90 -12.56
CA THR A 233 15.23 -12.05 -11.22
C THR A 233 15.03 -10.80 -10.38
N GLY A 234 15.17 -10.87 -9.05
CA GLY A 234 15.00 -9.74 -8.13
C GLY A 234 16.17 -9.60 -7.17
N ARG A 235 17.35 -9.22 -7.65
CA ARG A 235 18.53 -9.03 -6.82
C ARG A 235 18.59 -7.60 -6.29
N LYS A 236 19.28 -7.41 -5.16
CA LYS A 236 19.52 -6.10 -4.56
C LYS A 236 20.20 -5.18 -5.58
N ASN A 237 19.70 -3.97 -5.76
CA ASN A 237 20.20 -2.96 -6.69
C ASN A 237 20.29 -3.41 -8.17
N GLN A 238 19.60 -4.48 -8.58
CA GLN A 238 19.80 -5.12 -9.89
C GLN A 238 19.75 -4.13 -11.06
N ILE A 239 18.73 -3.30 -11.17
CA ILE A 239 18.58 -2.32 -12.27
C ILE A 239 19.75 -1.31 -12.22
N ARG A 240 20.11 -0.81 -11.02
CA ARG A 240 21.20 0.18 -10.88
C ARG A 240 22.55 -0.36 -11.28
N VAL A 241 22.78 -1.65 -11.06
CA VAL A 241 24.08 -2.28 -11.37
C VAL A 241 24.15 -2.67 -12.85
N HIS A 242 23.00 -2.93 -13.49
CA HIS A 242 22.93 -3.26 -14.91
C HIS A 242 22.97 -2.01 -15.82
N MET A 243 22.60 -0.86 -15.30
CA MET A 243 22.56 0.44 -16.00
C MET A 243 23.68 1.36 -15.53
#